data_1b3cb05753eb7ae72b4c94405b028d8b
#
_entry.id   1b3cb05753eb7ae72b4c94405b028d8b
#
_cell.length_a   1.000
_cell.length_b   1.000
_cell.length_c   1.000
_cell.angle_alpha   90.00
_cell.angle_beta   90.00
_cell.angle_gamma   90.00
#
_symmetry.space_group_name_H-M   'P 1'
#
loop_
_entity.id
_entity.type
_entity.pdbx_description
1 polymer ?
#
loop_
_entity_poly.entity_id
_entity_poly.type
_entity_poly.pdbx_seq_one_letter_code
_entity_poly.pdbx_strand_id
1 'polypeptide(L)'
;DMVFYKTAEEATKRNVSIVNCGSCGACSNTRDVGTYHKMSNTLTKAATKCGISYLFFGERVATYCMRESTSMTDACIDCWVTNMGCTMTHCFKECVLKFELPINSPNNPEGKSDSHVSLTSCLLCDEMYCSPNFIRSCGANRRCAGVNTDIGRPKSSICPSVNIID
;
A
#
# COMPACT_ATOMS: atom_id res chain seq x y z
N ASP A 1 -15.75 5.47 14.35
CA ASP A 1 -16.18 5.31 12.96
C ASP A 1 -15.50 6.37 12.10
N MET A 2 -15.08 5.98 10.89
CA MET A 2 -14.54 6.93 9.91
C MET A 2 -15.67 7.62 9.18
N VAL A 3 -15.57 8.93 9.03
CA VAL A 3 -16.51 9.74 8.26
C VAL A 3 -15.79 10.29 7.03
N PHE A 4 -16.47 10.29 5.90
CA PHE A 4 -15.91 10.75 4.63
C PHE A 4 -16.38 12.16 4.31
N TYR A 5 -15.44 13.00 3.91
CA TYR A 5 -15.67 14.37 3.46
C TYR A 5 -15.22 14.51 2.01
N LYS A 6 -15.87 15.40 1.27
CA LYS A 6 -15.52 15.64 -0.15
C LYS A 6 -14.14 16.31 -0.29
N THR A 7 -13.78 17.14 0.67
CA THR A 7 -12.50 17.86 0.66
C THR A 7 -11.87 17.91 2.05
N ALA A 8 -10.56 18.11 2.10
CA ALA A 8 -9.84 18.30 3.35
C ALA A 8 -10.30 19.56 4.09
N GLU A 9 -10.66 20.63 3.36
CA GLU A 9 -11.16 21.87 3.94
C GLU A 9 -12.50 21.67 4.68
N GLU A 10 -13.38 20.81 4.13
CA GLU A 10 -14.64 20.47 4.79
C GLU A 10 -14.40 19.73 6.11
N ALA A 11 -13.47 18.76 6.12
CA ALA A 11 -13.08 18.06 7.34
C ALA A 11 -12.46 19.00 8.37
N THR A 12 -11.56 19.90 7.95
CA THR A 12 -10.92 20.87 8.82
C THR A 12 -11.92 21.84 9.45
N LYS A 13 -12.90 22.32 8.67
CA LYS A 13 -13.99 23.18 9.20
C LYS A 13 -14.82 22.50 10.29
N ARG A 14 -14.89 21.18 10.28
CA ARG A 14 -15.59 20.39 11.31
C ARG A 14 -14.69 19.98 12.47
N ASN A 15 -13.47 20.46 12.49
CA ASN A 15 -12.47 20.15 13.53
C ASN A 15 -12.26 18.63 13.74
N VAL A 16 -12.21 17.88 12.64
CA VAL A 16 -11.92 16.43 12.67
C VAL A 16 -10.53 16.14 12.12
N SER A 17 -9.89 15.12 12.68
CA SER A 17 -8.58 14.67 12.20
C SER A 17 -8.71 13.91 10.88
N ILE A 18 -7.90 14.27 9.89
CA ILE A 18 -7.83 13.57 8.62
C ILE A 18 -6.84 12.41 8.78
N VAL A 19 -7.28 11.19 8.56
CA VAL A 19 -6.47 9.97 8.69
C VAL A 19 -6.12 9.33 7.35
N ASN A 20 -6.78 9.74 6.27
CA ASN A 20 -6.48 9.30 4.91
C ASN A 20 -7.05 10.27 3.88
N CYS A 21 -6.33 10.48 2.78
CA CYS A 21 -6.81 11.24 1.63
C CYS A 21 -7.05 10.29 0.44
N GLY A 22 -8.02 10.62 -0.40
CA GLY A 22 -8.32 9.87 -1.63
C GLY A 22 -9.59 9.05 -1.54
N SER A 23 -9.72 8.07 -2.42
CA SER A 23 -10.94 7.28 -2.56
C SER A 23 -11.28 6.48 -1.31
N CYS A 24 -12.57 6.32 -1.05
CA CYS A 24 -13.07 5.33 -0.10
C CYS A 24 -13.10 3.96 -0.78
N GLY A 25 -12.73 2.93 -0.06
CA GLY A 25 -12.73 1.55 -0.55
C GLY A 25 -12.58 0.53 0.57
N ALA A 26 -12.27 -0.70 0.22
CA ALA A 26 -12.25 -1.85 1.13
C ALA A 26 -11.35 -1.65 2.36
N CYS A 27 -10.22 -0.96 2.21
CA CYS A 27 -9.27 -0.67 3.29
C CYS A 27 -9.55 0.64 4.04
N SER A 28 -10.63 1.36 3.69
CA SER A 28 -10.96 2.66 4.28
C SER A 28 -11.72 2.50 5.59
N ASN A 29 -11.08 1.89 6.58
CA ASN A 29 -11.60 1.72 7.93
C ASN A 29 -10.47 1.85 8.97
N THR A 30 -10.82 2.08 10.22
CA THR A 30 -9.87 2.34 11.32
C THR A 30 -8.93 1.17 11.57
N ARG A 31 -9.39 -0.07 11.40
CA ARG A 31 -8.58 -1.27 11.60
C ARG A 31 -7.46 -1.37 10.56
N ASP A 32 -7.80 -1.16 9.28
CA ASP A 32 -6.85 -1.30 8.19
C ASP A 32 -5.87 -0.13 8.14
N VAL A 33 -6.34 1.11 8.36
CA VAL A 33 -5.46 2.28 8.49
C VAL A 33 -4.53 2.12 9.70
N GLY A 34 -5.05 1.65 10.84
CA GLY A 34 -4.20 1.34 12.01
C GLY A 34 -3.18 0.24 11.72
N THR A 35 -3.52 -0.75 10.90
CA THR A 35 -2.56 -1.78 10.45
C THR A 35 -1.46 -1.18 9.57
N TYR A 36 -1.79 -0.24 8.67
CA TYR A 36 -0.80 0.48 7.87
C TYR A 36 0.23 1.22 8.74
N HIS A 37 -0.21 1.89 9.79
CA HIS A 37 0.69 2.56 10.73
C HIS A 37 1.56 1.56 11.50
N LYS A 38 0.98 0.52 12.08
CA LYS A 38 1.72 -0.51 12.85
C LYS A 38 2.74 -1.26 12.00
N MET A 39 2.44 -1.50 10.73
CA MET A 39 3.26 -2.26 9.81
C MET A 39 4.00 -1.38 8.79
N SER A 40 4.21 -0.10 9.09
CA SER A 40 4.81 0.87 8.16
C SER A 40 6.07 0.35 7.46
N ASN A 41 6.98 -0.29 8.21
CA ASN A 41 8.27 -0.79 7.72
C ASN A 41 8.29 -2.31 7.42
N THR A 42 7.19 -3.02 7.63
CA THR A 42 7.15 -4.49 7.50
C THR A 42 6.11 -4.97 6.50
N LEU A 43 5.13 -4.14 6.15
CA LEU A 43 4.03 -4.54 5.28
C LEU A 43 4.48 -4.90 3.87
N THR A 44 5.44 -4.17 3.30
CA THR A 44 5.99 -4.51 1.97
C THR A 44 6.62 -5.90 1.99
N LYS A 45 7.39 -6.21 3.04
CA LYS A 45 8.02 -7.53 3.20
C LYS A 45 6.96 -8.64 3.36
N ALA A 46 5.92 -8.40 4.15
CA ALA A 46 4.80 -9.33 4.31
C ALA A 46 4.07 -9.55 2.97
N ALA A 47 3.72 -8.47 2.28
CA ALA A 47 3.06 -8.53 0.97
C ALA A 47 3.91 -9.25 -0.08
N THR A 48 5.22 -9.01 -0.11
CA THR A 48 6.14 -9.71 -1.03
C THR A 48 6.19 -11.21 -0.75
N LYS A 49 6.31 -11.60 0.53
CA LYS A 49 6.27 -13.01 0.93
C LYS A 49 4.98 -13.68 0.45
N CYS A 50 3.84 -13.02 0.65
CA CYS A 50 2.55 -13.56 0.24
C CYS A 50 2.36 -13.53 -1.28
N GLY A 51 2.94 -12.56 -1.99
CA GLY A 51 3.02 -12.54 -3.45
C GLY A 51 3.80 -13.71 -4.03
N ILE A 52 4.91 -14.11 -3.39
CA ILE A 52 5.64 -15.33 -3.75
C ILE A 52 4.75 -16.56 -3.53
N SER A 53 3.99 -16.60 -2.44
CA SER A 53 3.02 -17.69 -2.21
C SER A 53 1.91 -17.71 -3.27
N TYR A 54 1.47 -16.54 -3.74
CA TYR A 54 0.53 -16.41 -4.87
C TYR A 54 1.10 -17.08 -6.12
N LEU A 55 2.36 -16.78 -6.45
CA LEU A 55 3.02 -17.30 -7.65
C LEU A 55 3.05 -18.83 -7.71
N PHE A 56 3.32 -19.49 -6.57
CA PHE A 56 3.46 -20.95 -6.55
C PHE A 56 2.17 -21.70 -6.24
N PHE A 57 1.27 -21.11 -5.47
CA PHE A 57 0.13 -21.81 -4.89
C PHE A 57 -1.21 -21.10 -5.12
N GLY A 58 -1.19 -19.94 -5.79
CA GLY A 58 -2.36 -19.19 -6.16
C GLY A 58 -2.99 -18.35 -5.04
N GLU A 59 -4.14 -17.78 -5.38
CA GLU A 59 -4.86 -16.78 -4.60
C GLU A 59 -5.18 -17.23 -3.16
N ARG A 60 -5.69 -18.46 -2.99
CA ARG A 60 -6.10 -18.97 -1.66
C ARG A 60 -4.98 -18.99 -0.65
N VAL A 61 -3.78 -19.40 -1.09
CA VAL A 61 -2.60 -19.48 -0.20
C VAL A 61 -2.08 -18.08 0.09
N ALA A 62 -2.11 -17.18 -0.88
CA ALA A 62 -1.76 -15.77 -0.67
C ALA A 62 -2.72 -15.07 0.30
N THR A 63 -4.03 -15.32 0.20
CA THR A 63 -5.05 -14.82 1.14
C THR A 63 -4.78 -15.31 2.56
N TYR A 64 -4.54 -16.61 2.72
CA TYR A 64 -4.17 -17.18 4.02
C TYR A 64 -2.89 -16.55 4.57
N CYS A 65 -1.85 -16.43 3.73
CA CYS A 65 -0.59 -15.77 4.10
C CYS A 65 -0.80 -14.34 4.60
N MET A 66 -1.65 -13.54 3.91
CA MET A 66 -1.97 -12.17 4.32
C MET A 66 -2.72 -12.12 5.65
N ARG A 67 -3.67 -13.03 5.88
CA ARG A 67 -4.39 -13.14 7.16
C ARG A 67 -3.45 -13.41 8.33
N GLU A 68 -2.53 -14.35 8.16
CA GLU A 68 -1.54 -14.70 9.19
C GLU A 68 -0.48 -13.61 9.41
N SER A 69 -0.21 -12.82 8.37
CA SER A 69 0.87 -11.81 8.40
C SER A 69 0.39 -10.40 8.77
N THR A 70 -0.91 -10.14 8.73
CA THR A 70 -1.46 -8.80 8.96
C THR A 70 -2.70 -8.86 9.86
N SER A 71 -3.11 -7.70 10.39
CA SER A 71 -4.37 -7.56 11.13
C SER A 71 -5.49 -6.94 10.28
N MET A 72 -5.35 -6.94 8.96
CA MET A 72 -6.31 -6.34 8.03
C MET A 72 -7.65 -7.07 8.04
N THR A 73 -8.69 -6.37 7.59
CA THR A 73 -9.99 -6.97 7.31
C THR A 73 -9.92 -7.85 6.06
N ASP A 74 -10.80 -8.84 5.97
CA ASP A 74 -10.84 -9.73 4.80
C ASP A 74 -11.04 -8.96 3.49
N ALA A 75 -11.89 -7.95 3.48
CA ALA A 75 -12.12 -7.11 2.30
C ALA A 75 -10.85 -6.35 1.87
N CYS A 76 -10.04 -5.88 2.81
CA CYS A 76 -8.76 -5.25 2.50
C CYS A 76 -7.73 -6.28 2.02
N ILE A 77 -7.69 -7.47 2.64
CA ILE A 77 -6.83 -8.57 2.21
C ILE A 77 -7.14 -8.98 0.76
N ASP A 78 -8.41 -9.16 0.41
CA ASP A 78 -8.84 -9.51 -0.95
C ASP A 78 -8.35 -8.46 -1.96
N CYS A 79 -8.40 -7.20 -1.58
CA CYS A 79 -7.90 -6.10 -2.38
C CYS A 79 -6.37 -6.23 -2.64
N TRP A 80 -5.59 -6.51 -1.60
CA TRP A 80 -4.15 -6.74 -1.70
C TRP A 80 -3.81 -7.96 -2.56
N VAL A 81 -4.55 -9.05 -2.37
CA VAL A 81 -4.34 -10.30 -3.12
C VAL A 81 -4.72 -10.13 -4.59
N THR A 82 -5.78 -9.37 -4.88
CA THR A 82 -6.13 -8.98 -6.25
C THR A 82 -4.99 -8.19 -6.91
N ASN A 83 -4.36 -7.27 -6.17
CA ASN A 83 -3.18 -6.55 -6.68
C ASN A 83 -2.00 -7.48 -6.95
N MET A 84 -1.76 -8.47 -6.08
CA MET A 84 -0.72 -9.49 -6.33
C MET A 84 -0.99 -10.25 -7.62
N GLY A 85 -2.23 -10.64 -7.89
CA GLY A 85 -2.65 -11.28 -9.13
C GLY A 85 -2.41 -10.40 -10.36
N CYS A 86 -2.73 -9.11 -10.25
CA CYS A 86 -2.43 -8.13 -11.30
C CYS A 86 -0.91 -8.05 -11.56
N THR A 87 -0.10 -7.93 -10.52
CA THR A 87 1.37 -7.87 -10.62
C THR A 87 1.92 -9.14 -11.28
N MET A 88 1.42 -10.32 -10.92
CA MET A 88 1.82 -11.58 -11.55
C MET A 88 1.42 -11.66 -13.01
N THR A 89 0.31 -11.04 -13.41
CA THR A 89 -0.17 -11.04 -14.79
C THR A 89 0.61 -10.05 -15.67
N HIS A 90 0.81 -8.83 -15.17
CA HIS A 90 1.34 -7.73 -15.98
C HIS A 90 2.83 -7.47 -15.78
N CYS A 91 3.37 -7.82 -14.62
CA CYS A 91 4.73 -7.47 -14.20
C CYS A 91 5.62 -8.68 -13.91
N PHE A 92 5.22 -9.87 -14.35
CA PHE A 92 5.95 -11.12 -14.09
C PHE A 92 7.43 -11.03 -14.49
N LYS A 93 7.70 -10.48 -15.67
CA LYS A 93 9.06 -10.35 -16.20
C LYS A 93 9.93 -9.46 -15.28
N GLU A 94 9.40 -8.34 -14.87
CA GLU A 94 10.10 -7.36 -14.06
C GLU A 94 10.27 -7.81 -12.60
N CYS A 95 9.24 -8.47 -12.05
CA CYS A 95 9.22 -8.85 -10.64
C CYS A 95 9.81 -10.23 -10.36
N VAL A 96 9.68 -11.17 -11.30
CA VAL A 96 10.09 -12.57 -11.09
C VAL A 96 11.33 -12.92 -11.90
N LEU A 97 11.34 -12.67 -13.21
CA LEU A 97 12.46 -13.11 -14.06
C LEU A 97 13.73 -12.28 -13.84
N LYS A 98 13.61 -11.00 -13.53
CA LYS A 98 14.78 -10.16 -13.24
C LYS A 98 15.28 -10.28 -11.81
N PHE A 99 14.61 -11.07 -10.95
CA PHE A 99 14.89 -11.19 -9.51
C PHE A 99 14.98 -9.84 -8.78
N GLU A 100 14.39 -8.79 -9.34
CA GLU A 100 14.24 -7.50 -8.67
C GLU A 100 13.09 -7.54 -7.68
N LEU A 101 13.15 -8.52 -6.76
CA LEU A 101 12.19 -8.57 -5.69
C LEU A 101 12.33 -7.29 -4.86
N PRO A 102 11.22 -6.65 -4.51
CA PRO A 102 11.22 -5.43 -3.70
C PRO A 102 11.89 -5.60 -2.32
N ILE A 103 12.21 -6.86 -1.94
CA ILE A 103 12.89 -7.21 -0.69
C ILE A 103 14.36 -6.76 -0.68
N ASN A 104 15.02 -6.71 -1.82
CA ASN A 104 16.47 -6.53 -1.91
C ASN A 104 16.90 -5.16 -2.39
N SER A 105 15.96 -4.31 -2.75
CA SER A 105 16.28 -2.93 -3.12
C SER A 105 16.08 -2.05 -1.90
N PRO A 106 17.09 -1.27 -1.50
CA PRO A 106 16.88 -0.22 -0.54
C PRO A 106 16.04 0.87 -1.21
N ASN A 107 14.73 0.67 -1.21
CA ASN A 107 13.78 1.61 -1.79
C ASN A 107 13.78 2.96 -1.06
N ASN A 108 14.43 3.03 0.09
CA ASN A 108 14.78 4.24 0.80
C ASN A 108 15.85 3.93 1.87
N PRO A 109 17.15 3.83 1.51
CA PRO A 109 18.19 3.43 2.46
C PRO A 109 18.35 4.34 3.67
N GLU A 110 17.77 5.55 3.66
CA GLU A 110 18.03 6.53 4.71
C GLU A 110 16.83 7.43 5.05
N GLY A 111 15.61 7.12 4.61
CA GLY A 111 14.46 8.01 4.83
C GLY A 111 14.60 9.37 4.14
N LYS A 112 15.59 9.54 3.27
CA LYS A 112 15.82 10.77 2.53
C LYS A 112 14.76 10.93 1.45
N SER A 113 13.97 11.93 1.63
CA SER A 113 12.92 12.41 0.73
C SER A 113 13.53 13.17 -0.46
N ASP A 114 14.50 12.61 -1.15
CA ASP A 114 15.04 13.26 -2.33
C ASP A 114 14.29 12.88 -3.60
N SER A 115 14.13 13.86 -4.47
CA SER A 115 13.41 13.82 -5.76
C SER A 115 13.96 12.80 -6.77
N HIS A 116 14.91 11.97 -6.39
CA HIS A 116 15.62 11.02 -7.23
C HIS A 116 15.52 9.57 -6.76
N VAL A 117 14.59 9.23 -5.88
CA VAL A 117 14.38 7.81 -5.51
C VAL A 117 13.77 7.08 -6.68
N SER A 118 14.60 6.34 -7.39
CA SER A 118 14.17 5.46 -8.47
C SER A 118 13.48 4.22 -7.89
N LEU A 119 12.25 3.96 -8.31
CA LEU A 119 11.58 2.70 -8.03
C LEU A 119 12.29 1.57 -8.78
N THR A 120 12.30 0.37 -8.21
CA THR A 120 12.71 -0.84 -8.94
C THR A 120 11.81 -1.05 -10.17
N SER A 121 12.30 -1.75 -11.18
CA SER A 121 11.49 -2.01 -12.38
C SER A 121 10.21 -2.77 -12.05
N CYS A 122 10.23 -3.64 -11.04
CA CYS A 122 9.05 -4.32 -10.53
C CYS A 122 8.02 -3.35 -9.94
N LEU A 123 8.43 -2.45 -9.03
CA LEU A 123 7.54 -1.47 -8.43
C LEU A 123 7.02 -0.46 -9.46
N LEU A 124 7.87 -0.04 -10.39
CA LEU A 124 7.45 0.87 -11.47
C LEU A 124 6.36 0.24 -12.34
N CYS A 125 6.52 -1.05 -12.70
CA CYS A 125 5.51 -1.78 -13.44
C CYS A 125 4.19 -1.90 -12.65
N ASP A 126 4.26 -2.28 -11.37
CA ASP A 126 3.09 -2.35 -10.50
C ASP A 126 2.36 -1.00 -10.40
N GLU A 127 3.11 0.09 -10.22
CA GLU A 127 2.55 1.45 -10.17
C GLU A 127 1.83 1.84 -11.47
N MET A 128 2.36 1.41 -12.62
CA MET A 128 1.76 1.74 -13.91
C MET A 128 0.51 0.92 -14.22
N TYR A 129 0.52 -0.38 -13.94
CA TYR A 129 -0.52 -1.30 -14.40
C TYR A 129 -1.52 -1.69 -13.32
N CYS A 130 -1.11 -1.79 -12.07
CA CYS A 130 -1.91 -2.37 -11.00
C CYS A 130 -2.37 -1.33 -9.96
N SER A 131 -1.50 -0.40 -9.57
CA SER A 131 -1.83 0.60 -8.55
C SER A 131 -3.07 1.45 -8.85
N PRO A 132 -3.40 1.86 -10.09
CA PRO A 132 -4.61 2.64 -10.33
C PRO A 132 -5.90 1.90 -9.92
N ASN A 133 -5.98 0.61 -10.20
CA ASN A 133 -7.12 -0.22 -9.80
C ASN A 133 -7.09 -0.51 -8.29
N PHE A 134 -5.91 -0.78 -7.75
CA PHE A 134 -5.71 -0.95 -6.31
C PHE A 134 -6.23 0.27 -5.54
N ILE A 135 -5.78 1.48 -5.87
CA ILE A 135 -6.20 2.72 -5.20
C ILE A 135 -7.71 2.93 -5.32
N ARG A 136 -8.30 2.61 -6.46
CA ARG A 136 -9.73 2.78 -6.68
C ARG A 136 -10.58 1.84 -5.83
N SER A 137 -10.20 0.57 -5.73
CA SER A 137 -10.98 -0.46 -5.03
C SER A 137 -10.65 -0.55 -3.54
N CYS A 138 -9.37 -0.43 -3.19
CA CYS A 138 -8.93 -0.52 -1.80
C CYS A 138 -9.13 0.79 -1.03
N GLY A 139 -9.10 1.94 -1.72
CA GLY A 139 -9.26 3.26 -1.11
C GLY A 139 -8.06 3.63 -0.26
N ALA A 140 -8.16 3.50 1.06
CA ALA A 140 -7.06 3.83 1.97
C ALA A 140 -5.81 3.00 1.66
N ASN A 141 -4.69 3.68 1.58
CA ASN A 141 -3.38 3.09 1.36
C ASN A 141 -2.33 3.86 2.17
N ARG A 142 -1.14 3.30 2.34
CA ARG A 142 -0.09 3.87 3.19
C ARG A 142 0.25 5.31 2.82
N ARG A 143 0.36 5.62 1.54
CA ARG A 143 0.69 6.97 1.05
C ARG A 143 -0.39 7.98 1.40
N CYS A 144 -1.64 7.65 1.10
CA CYS A 144 -2.79 8.51 1.38
C CYS A 144 -3.11 8.61 2.89
N ALA A 145 -2.66 7.65 3.68
CA ALA A 145 -2.75 7.68 5.14
C ALA A 145 -1.53 8.34 5.83
N GLY A 146 -0.63 8.97 5.07
CA GLY A 146 0.55 9.67 5.61
C GLY A 146 1.60 8.74 6.23
N VAL A 147 1.52 7.43 6.00
CA VAL A 147 2.42 6.46 6.59
C VAL A 147 3.77 6.46 5.86
N ASN A 148 4.84 6.68 6.60
CA ASN A 148 6.19 6.45 6.10
C ASN A 148 6.35 4.96 5.78
N THR A 149 6.99 4.65 4.68
CA THR A 149 7.17 3.27 4.23
C THR A 149 8.59 3.02 3.79
N ASP A 150 8.97 1.74 3.74
CA ASP A 150 10.20 1.25 3.13
C ASP A 150 10.30 1.49 1.61
N ILE A 151 9.21 1.96 0.99
CA ILE A 151 9.21 2.38 -0.42
C ILE A 151 9.38 3.90 -0.46
N GLY A 152 10.53 4.35 -0.95
CA GLY A 152 10.82 5.78 -1.14
C GLY A 152 9.83 6.44 -2.08
N ARG A 153 9.30 7.59 -1.67
CA ARG A 153 8.34 8.37 -2.45
C ARG A 153 8.61 9.86 -2.29
N PRO A 154 8.39 10.67 -3.34
CA PRO A 154 8.44 12.11 -3.19
C PRO A 154 7.44 12.60 -2.13
N LYS A 155 7.82 13.57 -1.31
CA LYS A 155 6.90 14.16 -0.30
C LYS A 155 5.61 14.68 -0.92
N SER A 156 5.66 15.19 -2.13
CA SER A 156 4.50 15.68 -2.88
C SER A 156 3.45 14.60 -3.18
N SER A 157 3.83 13.32 -3.09
CA SER A 157 2.91 12.20 -3.29
C SER A 157 2.23 11.72 -2.01
N ILE A 158 2.60 12.28 -0.85
CA ILE A 158 2.03 11.96 0.45
C ILE A 158 0.93 12.98 0.75
N CYS A 159 -0.17 12.56 1.35
CA CYS A 159 -1.25 13.47 1.74
C CYS A 159 -0.76 14.47 2.80
N PRO A 160 -0.71 15.78 2.51
CA PRO A 160 -0.14 16.77 3.43
C PRO A 160 -1.03 17.07 4.63
N SER A 161 -2.29 16.66 4.60
CA SER A 161 -3.29 17.02 5.61
C SER A 161 -3.56 15.91 6.62
N VAL A 162 -2.86 14.77 6.53
CA VAL A 162 -3.04 13.67 7.48
C VAL A 162 -2.34 13.99 8.78
N ASN A 163 -3.12 14.02 9.87
CA ASN A 163 -2.58 14.04 11.21
C ASN A 163 -2.21 12.59 11.59
N ILE A 164 -0.93 12.36 11.82
CA ILE A 164 -0.44 11.09 12.34
C ILE A 164 -1.04 10.94 13.74
N ILE A 165 -1.86 9.93 13.94
CA ILE A 165 -2.35 9.57 15.27
C ILE A 165 -1.27 8.66 15.86
N ASP A 166 -0.48 9.19 16.80
CA ASP A 166 0.48 8.43 17.60
C ASP A 166 -0.24 7.45 18.54
#